data_758cbaa226e442fcff48379e8272c42a
#
_entry.id   758cbaa226e442fcff48379e8272c42a
#
_cell.length_a   1.000
_cell.length_b   1.000
_cell.length_c   1.000
_cell.angle_alpha   90.00
_cell.angle_beta   90.00
_cell.angle_gamma   90.00
#
_symmetry.space_group_name_H-M   'P 1'
#
loop_
_entity.id
_entity.type
_entity.pdbx_description
1 polymer ?
#
loop_
_entity_poly.entity_id
_entity_poly.type
_entity_poly.pdbx_seq_one_letter_code
_entity_poly.pdbx_strand_id
1 'polypeptide(L)'
;MNEAHAPYHAHIYYEAASRPLAETMRCVLSERMAAGELAPLRFVGSLRDGKAGPHPLPQFEIHFTADGLAVVREIIQASGLTALIHPLTDDDLADHTRLAEWIGTPLALDLDTLDPPGRNKGVARFGLSDF
;
A
#
# COMPACT_ATOMS: atom_id res chain seq x y z
N MET A 1 0.57 -9.95 21.30
CA MET A 1 0.51 -9.72 19.84
C MET A 1 1.91 -9.75 19.27
N ASN A 2 2.10 -10.45 18.17
CA ASN A 2 3.40 -10.49 17.49
C ASN A 2 3.51 -9.31 16.53
N GLU A 3 4.44 -8.39 16.79
CA GLU A 3 4.67 -7.20 15.96
C GLU A 3 5.04 -7.55 14.51
N ALA A 4 5.70 -8.69 14.28
CA ALA A 4 6.05 -9.16 12.95
C ALA A 4 4.81 -9.38 12.06
N HIS A 5 3.66 -9.62 12.64
CA HIS A 5 2.41 -9.85 11.92
C HIS A 5 1.49 -8.63 11.89
N ALA A 6 1.95 -7.47 12.34
CA ALA A 6 1.16 -6.24 12.27
C ALA A 6 0.82 -5.92 10.82
N PRO A 7 -0.42 -5.50 10.53
CA PRO A 7 -0.85 -5.25 9.15
C PRO A 7 -0.33 -3.92 8.62
N TYR A 8 0.05 -3.94 7.33
CA TYR A 8 0.52 -2.77 6.59
C TYR A 8 -0.13 -2.72 5.21
N HIS A 9 -0.25 -1.51 4.68
CA HIS A 9 -0.55 -1.26 3.27
C HIS A 9 0.62 -0.54 2.61
N ALA A 10 0.83 -0.80 1.32
CA ALA A 10 1.61 0.05 0.45
C ALA A 10 0.74 0.46 -0.72
N HIS A 11 0.72 1.75 -1.03
CA HIS A 11 0.05 2.31 -2.20
C HIS A 11 1.12 2.72 -3.19
N ILE A 12 1.14 2.08 -4.35
CA ILE A 12 2.17 2.26 -5.37
C ILE A 12 1.56 3.09 -6.49
N TYR A 13 2.07 4.31 -6.64
CA TYR A 13 1.51 5.31 -7.55
C TYR A 13 2.10 5.20 -8.95
N TYR A 14 1.31 5.52 -9.94
CA TYR A 14 1.75 5.56 -11.33
C TYR A 14 1.05 6.68 -12.08
N GLU A 15 1.60 7.02 -13.23
CA GLU A 15 1.02 7.94 -14.20
C GLU A 15 0.87 7.21 -15.53
N ALA A 16 0.30 7.86 -16.54
CA ALA A 16 0.08 7.22 -17.82
C ALA A 16 1.36 6.60 -18.39
N ALA A 17 2.48 7.30 -18.28
CA ALA A 17 3.78 6.82 -18.81
C ALA A 17 4.33 5.62 -18.04
N SER A 18 4.06 5.50 -16.75
CA SER A 18 4.56 4.40 -15.90
C SER A 18 3.52 3.32 -15.65
N ARG A 19 2.31 3.45 -16.19
CA ARG A 19 1.26 2.45 -16.02
C ARG A 19 1.68 1.04 -16.46
N PRO A 20 2.36 0.85 -17.60
CA PRO A 20 2.83 -0.49 -17.99
C PRO A 20 3.79 -1.11 -16.97
N LEU A 21 4.65 -0.30 -16.37
CA LEU A 21 5.55 -0.77 -15.31
C LEU A 21 4.77 -1.19 -14.07
N ALA A 22 3.76 -0.41 -13.68
CA ALA A 22 2.89 -0.75 -12.54
C ALA A 22 2.13 -2.05 -12.79
N GLU A 23 1.61 -2.26 -14.01
CA GLU A 23 0.96 -3.50 -14.40
C GLU A 23 1.88 -4.71 -14.28
N THR A 24 3.10 -4.60 -14.79
CA THR A 24 4.10 -5.66 -14.72
C THR A 24 4.43 -5.98 -13.26
N MET A 25 4.67 -4.95 -12.46
CA MET A 25 4.97 -5.11 -11.04
C MET A 25 3.83 -5.81 -10.29
N ARG A 26 2.59 -5.39 -10.55
CA ARG A 26 1.42 -6.01 -9.95
C ARG A 26 1.32 -7.48 -10.31
N CYS A 27 1.51 -7.82 -11.58
CA CYS A 27 1.46 -9.22 -12.04
C CYS A 27 2.54 -10.07 -11.37
N VAL A 28 3.76 -9.58 -11.30
CA VAL A 28 4.88 -10.30 -10.65
C VAL A 28 4.58 -10.52 -9.17
N LEU A 29 4.10 -9.51 -8.47
CA LEU A 29 3.76 -9.64 -7.04
C LEU A 29 2.62 -10.64 -6.84
N SER A 30 1.60 -10.59 -7.68
CA SER A 30 0.47 -11.51 -7.62
C SER A 30 0.90 -12.96 -7.85
N GLU A 31 1.78 -13.19 -8.82
CA GLU A 31 2.32 -14.51 -9.13
C GLU A 31 3.18 -15.05 -7.98
N ARG A 32 4.05 -14.22 -7.41
CA ARG A 32 4.90 -14.60 -6.28
C ARG A 32 4.06 -14.94 -5.04
N MET A 33 3.00 -14.16 -4.80
CA MET A 33 2.08 -14.43 -3.70
C MET A 33 1.39 -15.78 -3.90
N ALA A 34 0.87 -16.04 -5.09
CA ALA A 34 0.20 -17.31 -5.41
C ALA A 34 1.14 -18.50 -5.28
N ALA A 35 2.43 -18.31 -5.61
CA ALA A 35 3.44 -19.36 -5.51
C ALA A 35 3.97 -19.57 -4.10
N GLY A 36 3.55 -18.74 -3.12
CA GLY A 36 4.03 -18.81 -1.74
C GLY A 36 5.44 -18.30 -1.55
N GLU A 37 5.97 -17.51 -2.48
CA GLU A 37 7.35 -17.01 -2.45
C GLU A 37 7.52 -15.76 -1.57
N LEU A 38 6.42 -15.09 -1.22
CA LEU A 38 6.40 -13.92 -0.36
C LEU A 38 5.36 -14.12 0.74
N ALA A 39 5.70 -14.89 1.76
CA ALA A 39 4.79 -15.22 2.85
C ALA A 39 4.15 -14.00 3.53
N PRO A 40 4.86 -12.87 3.75
CA PRO A 40 4.25 -11.68 4.32
C PRO A 40 3.22 -10.99 3.44
N LEU A 41 3.25 -11.19 2.11
CA LEU A 41 2.31 -10.56 1.18
C LEU A 41 0.96 -11.27 1.26
N ARG A 42 -0.09 -10.50 1.56
CA ARG A 42 -1.43 -11.04 1.84
C ARG A 42 -2.50 -10.63 0.82
N PHE A 43 -2.24 -9.58 0.04
CA PHE A 43 -3.20 -9.07 -0.91
C PHE A 43 -2.49 -8.21 -1.96
N VAL A 44 -2.90 -8.35 -3.21
CA VAL A 44 -2.47 -7.50 -4.33
C VAL A 44 -3.72 -6.98 -5.00
N GLY A 45 -3.96 -5.67 -4.87
CA GLY A 45 -5.14 -5.02 -5.44
C GLY A 45 -5.02 -4.77 -6.93
N SER A 46 -6.14 -4.39 -7.54
CA SER A 46 -6.20 -4.00 -8.94
C SER A 46 -5.66 -2.59 -9.14
N LEU A 47 -5.24 -2.28 -10.37
CA LEU A 47 -4.90 -0.91 -10.74
C LEU A 47 -6.14 -0.02 -10.61
N ARG A 48 -6.00 1.10 -9.93
CA ARG A 48 -7.04 2.12 -9.79
C ARG A 48 -6.60 3.35 -10.57
N ASP A 49 -7.10 3.48 -11.78
CA ASP A 49 -6.68 4.54 -12.72
C ASP A 49 -7.24 5.92 -12.35
N GLY A 50 -8.27 5.96 -11.53
CA GLY A 50 -8.84 7.20 -11.03
C GLY A 50 -8.40 7.52 -9.61
N LYS A 51 -8.81 8.71 -9.14
CA LYS A 51 -8.58 9.10 -7.75
C LYS A 51 -9.37 8.20 -6.81
N ALA A 52 -8.73 7.68 -5.76
CA ALA A 52 -9.37 6.81 -4.78
C ALA A 52 -8.91 7.17 -3.37
N GLY A 53 -9.87 7.31 -2.42
CA GLY A 53 -9.58 7.67 -1.05
C GLY A 53 -8.74 8.95 -0.97
N PRO A 54 -7.68 8.97 -0.15
CA PRO A 54 -6.80 10.15 -0.01
C PRO A 54 -5.78 10.30 -1.13
N HIS A 55 -5.74 9.36 -2.10
CA HIS A 55 -4.67 9.30 -3.09
C HIS A 55 -4.91 10.25 -4.25
N PRO A 56 -3.95 11.17 -4.54
CA PRO A 56 -4.12 12.14 -5.63
C PRO A 56 -3.81 11.59 -7.03
N LEU A 57 -3.15 10.45 -7.11
CA LEU A 57 -2.76 9.82 -8.37
C LEU A 57 -3.33 8.41 -8.47
N PRO A 58 -3.38 7.84 -9.68
CA PRO A 58 -3.65 6.42 -9.86
C PRO A 58 -2.66 5.58 -9.04
N GLN A 59 -3.15 4.47 -8.50
CA GLN A 59 -2.32 3.59 -7.68
C GLN A 59 -2.89 2.17 -7.64
N PHE A 60 -2.08 1.22 -7.20
CA PHE A 60 -2.57 -0.07 -6.72
C PHE A 60 -2.03 -0.31 -5.31
N GLU A 61 -2.79 -1.04 -4.52
CA GLU A 61 -2.40 -1.32 -3.15
C GLU A 61 -1.96 -2.76 -2.98
N ILE A 62 -1.03 -2.98 -2.06
CA ILE A 62 -0.69 -4.31 -1.55
C ILE A 62 -0.80 -4.30 -0.05
N HIS A 63 -1.22 -5.44 0.52
CA HIS A 63 -1.29 -5.62 1.96
C HIS A 63 -0.28 -6.67 2.38
N PHE A 64 0.42 -6.40 3.46
CA PHE A 64 1.46 -7.30 3.94
C PHE A 64 1.64 -7.14 5.44
N THR A 65 2.34 -8.09 6.06
CA THR A 65 2.66 -8.02 7.48
C THR A 65 4.03 -7.37 7.71
N ALA A 66 4.26 -6.84 8.90
CA ALA A 66 5.44 -6.04 9.24
C ALA A 66 6.77 -6.76 8.95
N ASP A 67 6.79 -8.08 9.04
CA ASP A 67 7.98 -8.88 8.70
C ASP A 67 8.35 -8.82 7.22
N GLY A 68 7.46 -8.29 6.38
CA GLY A 68 7.72 -8.05 4.95
C GLY A 68 8.19 -6.64 4.61
N LEU A 69 8.31 -5.73 5.58
CA LEU A 69 8.66 -4.32 5.30
C LEU A 69 9.94 -4.18 4.50
N ALA A 70 11.01 -4.87 4.88
CA ALA A 70 12.30 -4.75 4.21
C ALA A 70 12.23 -5.17 2.75
N VAL A 71 11.62 -6.33 2.47
CA VAL A 71 11.51 -6.84 1.11
C VAL A 71 10.57 -6.00 0.25
N VAL A 72 9.48 -5.50 0.82
CA VAL A 72 8.55 -4.61 0.11
C VAL A 72 9.22 -3.30 -0.26
N ARG A 73 9.96 -2.68 0.66
CA ARG A 73 10.75 -1.48 0.37
C ARG A 73 11.70 -1.70 -0.79
N GLU A 74 12.44 -2.80 -0.76
CA GLU A 74 13.41 -3.15 -1.79
C GLU A 74 12.76 -3.29 -3.16
N ILE A 75 11.64 -3.99 -3.23
CA ILE A 75 10.92 -4.20 -4.48
C ILE A 75 10.42 -2.86 -5.04
N ILE A 76 9.85 -2.02 -4.20
CA ILE A 76 9.31 -0.71 -4.63
C ILE A 76 10.45 0.22 -5.06
N GLN A 77 11.53 0.29 -4.28
CA GLN A 77 12.70 1.12 -4.61
C GLN A 77 13.30 0.71 -5.95
N ALA A 78 13.39 -0.58 -6.21
CA ALA A 78 13.93 -1.10 -7.47
C ALA A 78 13.05 -0.72 -8.67
N SER A 79 11.75 -0.51 -8.47
CA SER A 79 10.81 -0.12 -9.54
C SER A 79 10.97 1.33 -9.97
N GLY A 80 11.48 2.18 -9.09
CA GLY A 80 11.53 3.63 -9.32
C GLY A 80 10.20 4.36 -9.15
N LEU A 81 9.12 3.66 -8.82
CA LEU A 81 7.82 4.28 -8.58
C LEU A 81 7.73 4.89 -7.19
N THR A 82 6.91 5.93 -7.06
CA THR A 82 6.60 6.54 -5.77
C THR A 82 5.61 5.67 -5.03
N ALA A 83 5.77 5.54 -3.73
CA ALA A 83 4.85 4.76 -2.91
C ALA A 83 4.69 5.35 -1.51
N LEU A 84 3.54 5.09 -0.94
CA LEU A 84 3.22 5.35 0.47
C LEU A 84 3.09 4.01 1.18
N ILE A 85 3.87 3.81 2.24
CA ILE A 85 3.76 2.64 3.12
C ILE A 85 3.23 3.11 4.46
N HIS A 86 2.19 2.46 4.97
CA HIS A 86 1.65 2.83 6.28
C HIS A 86 1.13 1.61 7.04
N PRO A 87 1.19 1.66 8.39
CA PRO A 87 0.56 0.63 9.20
C PRO A 87 -0.96 0.79 9.16
N LEU A 88 -1.67 -0.19 9.67
CA LEU A 88 -3.11 -0.13 9.89
C LEU A 88 -3.37 -0.13 11.39
N THR A 89 -3.49 1.07 11.96
CA THR A 89 -3.88 1.25 13.35
C THR A 89 -5.33 1.72 13.42
N ASP A 90 -5.83 2.03 14.59
CA ASP A 90 -7.17 2.61 14.74
C ASP A 90 -7.21 4.12 14.46
N ASP A 91 -6.07 4.71 14.12
CA ASP A 91 -5.94 6.14 13.79
C ASP A 91 -5.50 6.31 12.33
N ASP A 92 -6.47 6.42 11.43
CA ASP A 92 -6.26 6.52 9.99
C ASP A 92 -5.44 7.75 9.62
N LEU A 93 -5.65 8.87 10.30
CA LEU A 93 -4.88 10.09 10.06
C LEU A 93 -3.41 9.90 10.41
N ALA A 94 -3.12 9.30 11.56
CA ALA A 94 -1.75 9.03 11.98
C ALA A 94 -1.07 8.07 11.00
N ASP A 95 -1.80 7.04 10.54
CA ASP A 95 -1.29 6.06 9.57
C ASP A 95 -0.82 6.73 8.28
N HIS A 96 -1.54 7.78 7.83
CA HIS A 96 -1.25 8.48 6.58
C HIS A 96 -0.38 9.73 6.75
N THR A 97 0.03 10.06 7.96
CA THR A 97 0.86 11.24 8.27
C THR A 97 2.12 10.85 9.03
N ARG A 98 2.09 10.91 10.36
CA ARG A 98 3.31 10.70 11.16
C ARG A 98 3.83 9.26 11.15
N LEU A 99 2.98 8.28 10.86
CA LEU A 99 3.37 6.87 10.79
C LEU A 99 3.64 6.40 9.36
N ALA A 100 3.40 7.27 8.37
CA ALA A 100 3.61 6.96 6.97
C ALA A 100 5.09 7.01 6.60
N GLU A 101 5.47 6.11 5.69
CA GLU A 101 6.79 6.12 5.08
C GLU A 101 6.61 6.33 3.57
N TRP A 102 7.34 7.28 3.01
CA TRP A 102 7.32 7.55 1.57
C TRP A 102 8.55 6.98 0.88
N ILE A 103 8.34 6.39 -0.28
CA ILE A 103 9.40 6.05 -1.22
C ILE A 103 9.25 6.99 -2.41
N GLY A 104 10.31 7.73 -2.73
CA GLY A 104 10.25 8.80 -3.72
C GLY A 104 9.74 10.10 -3.10
N THR A 105 9.22 11.00 -3.94
CA THR A 105 8.74 12.31 -3.49
C THR A 105 7.35 12.18 -2.87
N PRO A 106 7.16 12.61 -1.62
CA PRO A 106 5.84 12.57 -0.99
C PRO A 106 4.79 13.34 -1.79
N LEU A 107 3.56 12.80 -1.80
CA LEU A 107 2.41 13.42 -2.46
C LEU A 107 1.51 14.07 -1.42
N ALA A 108 0.77 15.09 -1.85
CA ALA A 108 -0.23 15.74 -1.00
C ALA A 108 -1.50 14.88 -0.97
N LEU A 109 -1.77 14.25 0.17
CA LEU A 109 -2.94 13.40 0.36
C LEU A 109 -4.18 14.24 0.69
N ASP A 110 -5.35 13.77 0.28
CA ASP A 110 -6.64 14.34 0.67
C ASP A 110 -7.05 13.74 2.02
N LEU A 111 -6.62 14.39 3.10
CA LEU A 111 -6.79 13.89 4.46
C LEU A 111 -8.25 13.89 4.91
N ASP A 112 -9.12 14.65 4.26
CA ASP A 112 -10.56 14.73 4.59
C ASP A 112 -11.31 13.43 4.27
N THR A 113 -10.72 12.54 3.45
CA THR A 113 -11.34 11.25 3.11
C THR A 113 -11.07 10.16 4.14
N LEU A 114 -10.19 10.43 5.12
CA LEU A 114 -9.78 9.43 6.10
C LEU A 114 -10.84 9.24 7.19
N ASP A 115 -10.84 8.03 7.78
CA ASP A 115 -11.75 7.69 8.87
C ASP A 115 -11.44 8.51 10.13
N PRO A 116 -12.45 8.83 10.97
CA PRO A 116 -12.20 9.46 12.26
C PRO A 116 -11.31 8.59 13.16
N PRO A 117 -10.56 9.19 14.10
CA PRO A 117 -9.77 8.41 15.06
C PRO A 117 -10.58 7.34 15.78
N GLY A 118 -10.01 6.16 15.90
CA GLY A 118 -10.67 5.02 16.54
C GLY A 118 -11.68 4.29 15.66
N ARG A 119 -11.84 4.69 14.39
CA ARG A 119 -12.81 4.12 13.45
C ARG A 119 -12.18 3.72 12.12
N ASN A 120 -10.92 3.35 12.13
CA ASN A 120 -10.21 3.00 10.91
C ASN A 120 -10.75 1.70 10.30
N LYS A 121 -11.49 1.83 9.21
CA LYS A 121 -12.06 0.69 8.46
C LYS A 121 -10.98 -0.13 7.77
N GLY A 122 -9.83 0.48 7.45
CA GLY A 122 -8.71 -0.20 6.81
C GLY A 122 -8.22 -1.39 7.63
N VAL A 123 -8.23 -1.30 8.95
CA VAL A 123 -7.86 -2.41 9.83
C VAL A 123 -8.74 -3.63 9.60
N ALA A 124 -10.06 -3.42 9.49
CA ALA A 124 -11.04 -4.48 9.25
C ALA A 124 -10.96 -5.04 7.83
N ARG A 125 -10.33 -4.31 6.92
CA ARG A 125 -10.23 -4.67 5.49
C ARG A 125 -8.88 -5.25 5.10
N PHE A 126 -8.03 -5.57 6.07
CA PHE A 126 -6.73 -6.18 5.75
C PHE A 126 -6.94 -7.48 4.99
N GLY A 127 -6.31 -7.58 3.81
CA GLY A 127 -6.49 -8.70 2.89
C GLY A 127 -7.67 -8.55 1.93
N LEU A 128 -8.40 -7.45 1.99
CA LEU A 128 -9.53 -7.13 1.11
C LEU A 128 -9.34 -5.75 0.50
N SER A 129 -9.95 -5.51 -0.66
CA SER A 129 -9.86 -4.20 -1.30
C SER A 129 -10.47 -3.11 -0.44
N ASP A 130 -9.78 -1.97 -0.33
CA ASP A 130 -10.22 -0.78 0.40
C ASP A 130 -11.13 0.12 -0.46
N PHE A 131 -11.14 -0.11 -1.76
CA PHE A 131 -11.84 0.73 -2.73
C PHE A 131 -12.78 -0.05 -3.62
#